data_88ecf6fb5d97fc72ef0e164dc19ea485
#
_entry.id   88ecf6fb5d97fc72ef0e164dc19ea485
#
_cell.length_a   1.000
_cell.length_b   1.000
_cell.length_c   1.000
_cell.angle_alpha   90.00
_cell.angle_beta   90.00
_cell.angle_gamma   90.00
#
_symmetry.space_group_name_H-M   'P 1'
#
loop_
_entity.id
_entity.type
_entity.pdbx_description
1 polymer ?
#
loop_
_entity_poly.entity_id
_entity_poly.type
_entity_poly.pdbx_seq_one_letter_code
_entity_poly.pdbx_strand_id
1 'polypeptide(L)'
;MACAHPLISVYSEKGESSGKNVTLPAVFKAPIQPDIVNFVHTNLHKNNRQPYAVSELASHQTSTESWGTGRAQIPRSALGNMRRGGRMFAPTKTWRRWHRRVNTTQKQYAICCALAASALPALVMSKGHHVEEVPELPLVVEDKVEGYKKTKEAVLLLKKLKGWNDIKKVYASQRMRADKGKIRNRCHIQCRGPCIIYNEDNGIIKAFRNIPGIILLNVSKLNILKLAPGGHVGRFCIWTESAFRKLDNLYGTWRKAACLKSNYNLAMLKMLNTEFSRILKSPEIQRKLNLYAKTTRRNTILHQAKNHKLQMDKVAAAFEAKSGEKGVPVHGREERKEGSWCEKAKETFGRKKGCSYQETSS
;
A
#
# COMPACT_ATOMS: atom_id res chain seq x y z
N MET A 1 -3.11 8.64 -8.19
CA MET A 1 -2.68 9.21 -9.49
C MET A 1 -1.28 9.78 -9.31
N ALA A 2 -0.33 9.05 -9.80
CA ALA A 2 1.05 9.50 -9.80
C ALA A 2 1.27 10.35 -11.05
N CYS A 3 2.11 11.31 -10.97
CA CYS A 3 2.72 12.11 -12.02
C CYS A 3 1.90 12.37 -13.30
N ALA A 4 1.47 13.59 -13.48
CA ALA A 4 0.78 14.05 -14.71
C ALA A 4 1.72 14.18 -15.91
N HIS A 5 3.04 14.32 -15.69
CA HIS A 5 4.02 14.53 -16.74
C HIS A 5 4.49 13.22 -17.40
N PRO A 6 4.27 13.03 -18.70
CA PRO A 6 4.74 11.85 -19.42
C PRO A 6 6.26 11.89 -19.72
N LEU A 7 6.84 13.06 -19.78
CA LEU A 7 8.25 13.30 -20.06
C LEU A 7 8.92 14.02 -18.90
N ILE A 8 10.15 13.66 -18.61
CA ILE A 8 10.98 14.21 -17.54
C ILE A 8 12.27 14.73 -18.14
N SER A 9 12.67 15.92 -17.69
CA SER A 9 13.88 16.56 -18.16
C SER A 9 15.12 15.96 -17.50
N VAL A 10 16.19 15.79 -18.28
CA VAL A 10 17.50 15.37 -17.77
C VAL A 10 18.33 16.62 -17.46
N TYR A 11 18.86 16.69 -16.25
CA TYR A 11 19.67 17.81 -15.78
C TYR A 11 21.17 17.55 -15.95
N SER A 12 21.86 18.55 -16.44
CA SER A 12 23.31 18.53 -16.61
C SER A 12 24.06 18.73 -15.28
N GLU A 13 25.36 18.58 -15.29
CA GLU A 13 26.25 18.90 -14.15
C GLU A 13 26.14 20.36 -13.70
N LYS A 14 25.75 21.25 -14.59
CA LYS A 14 25.54 22.67 -14.29
C LYS A 14 24.22 22.97 -13.57
N GLY A 15 23.33 21.99 -13.50
CA GLY A 15 21.99 22.14 -12.91
C GLY A 15 20.96 22.71 -13.89
N GLU A 16 21.31 22.80 -15.17
CA GLU A 16 20.45 23.23 -16.25
C GLU A 16 19.85 22.03 -16.97
N SER A 17 18.71 22.19 -17.62
CA SER A 17 18.16 21.13 -18.47
C SER A 17 19.10 20.90 -19.65
N SER A 18 19.44 19.63 -19.89
CA SER A 18 20.30 19.24 -21.01
C SER A 18 19.57 19.24 -22.37
N GLY A 19 18.28 19.58 -22.41
CA GLY A 19 17.40 19.45 -23.56
C GLY A 19 16.98 18.01 -23.89
N LYS A 20 17.48 17.02 -23.15
CA LYS A 20 17.09 15.62 -23.29
C LYS A 20 15.89 15.34 -22.40
N ASN A 21 14.89 14.69 -22.95
CA ASN A 21 13.72 14.22 -22.21
C ASN A 21 13.69 12.70 -22.19
N VAL A 22 13.29 12.16 -21.05
CA VAL A 22 13.09 10.71 -20.85
C VAL A 22 11.63 10.45 -20.51
N THR A 23 11.06 9.40 -21.09
CA THR A 23 9.70 8.98 -20.77
C THR A 23 9.61 8.48 -19.33
N LEU A 24 8.54 8.85 -18.61
CA LEU A 24 8.32 8.39 -17.25
C LEU A 24 8.06 6.88 -17.24
N PRO A 25 8.91 6.07 -16.58
CA PRO A 25 8.70 4.63 -16.44
C PRO A 25 7.35 4.29 -15.79
N ALA A 26 6.74 3.20 -16.25
CA ALA A 26 5.42 2.79 -15.77
C ALA A 26 5.37 2.52 -14.25
N VAL A 27 6.49 2.17 -13.63
CA VAL A 27 6.61 1.92 -12.19
C VAL A 27 6.15 3.12 -11.35
N PHE A 28 6.40 4.36 -11.79
CA PHE A 28 5.99 5.56 -11.07
C PHE A 28 4.48 5.81 -11.10
N LYS A 29 3.77 5.14 -12.00
CA LYS A 29 2.31 5.17 -12.08
C LYS A 29 1.64 4.02 -11.32
N ALA A 30 2.44 3.16 -10.65
CA ALA A 30 1.95 2.04 -9.87
C ALA A 30 1.10 2.50 -8.66
N PRO A 31 0.17 1.68 -8.18
CA PRO A 31 -0.63 2.00 -7.00
C PRO A 31 0.23 2.13 -5.75
N ILE A 32 -0.08 3.14 -4.92
CA ILE A 32 0.63 3.41 -3.68
C ILE A 32 -0.19 2.85 -2.51
N GLN A 33 0.37 1.85 -1.82
CA GLN A 33 -0.22 1.23 -0.64
C GLN A 33 0.79 1.22 0.51
N PRO A 34 0.72 2.19 1.43
CA PRO A 34 1.69 2.35 2.52
C PRO A 34 1.63 1.23 3.57
N ASP A 35 0.49 0.59 3.75
CA ASP A 35 0.28 -0.56 4.64
C ASP A 35 1.17 -1.75 4.25
N ILE A 36 1.20 -2.12 2.97
CA ILE A 36 2.06 -3.19 2.45
C ILE A 36 3.54 -2.83 2.63
N VAL A 37 3.91 -1.58 2.36
CA VAL A 37 5.28 -1.11 2.53
C VAL A 37 5.71 -1.24 3.99
N ASN A 38 4.87 -0.81 4.92
CA ASN A 38 5.14 -0.91 6.36
C ASN A 38 5.26 -2.37 6.82
N PHE A 39 4.33 -3.23 6.39
CA PHE A 39 4.37 -4.66 6.69
C PHE A 39 5.68 -5.32 6.22
N VAL A 40 6.04 -5.10 4.96
CA VAL A 40 7.26 -5.67 4.37
C VAL A 40 8.51 -5.12 5.06
N HIS A 41 8.56 -3.79 5.28
CA HIS A 41 9.68 -3.13 5.98
C HIS A 41 9.88 -3.71 7.38
N THR A 42 8.81 -3.81 8.18
CA THR A 42 8.88 -4.30 9.56
C THR A 42 9.36 -5.75 9.61
N ASN A 43 8.88 -6.60 8.72
CA ASN A 43 9.31 -8.01 8.69
C ASN A 43 10.75 -8.18 8.21
N LEU A 44 11.18 -7.43 7.18
CA LEU A 44 12.57 -7.46 6.72
C LEU A 44 13.54 -6.86 7.74
N HIS A 45 13.12 -5.84 8.49
CA HIS A 45 13.92 -5.25 9.56
C HIS A 45 14.17 -6.26 10.69
N LYS A 46 13.21 -7.12 11.00
CA LYS A 46 13.37 -8.19 11.99
C LYS A 46 14.44 -9.21 11.59
N ASN A 47 14.70 -9.39 10.29
CA ASN A 47 15.67 -10.36 9.80
C ASN A 47 17.14 -9.97 10.07
N ASN A 48 17.40 -8.72 10.44
CA ASN A 48 18.72 -8.25 10.85
C ASN A 48 19.01 -8.51 12.34
N ARG A 49 18.08 -9.09 13.07
CA ARG A 49 18.19 -9.29 14.50
C ARG A 49 18.99 -10.56 14.82
N GLN A 50 19.97 -10.43 15.69
CA GLN A 50 20.70 -11.58 16.24
C GLN A 50 19.94 -12.16 17.44
N PRO A 51 19.81 -13.49 17.55
CA PRO A 51 19.21 -14.13 18.71
C PRO A 51 19.96 -13.79 19.99
N TYR A 52 19.25 -13.53 21.05
CA TYR A 52 19.80 -13.41 22.40
C TYR A 52 18.94 -14.20 23.39
N ALA A 53 19.60 -14.81 24.36
CA ALA A 53 18.90 -15.57 25.38
C ALA A 53 19.75 -15.68 26.65
N VAL A 54 19.10 -16.06 27.72
CA VAL A 54 19.78 -16.48 28.94
C VAL A 54 20.46 -17.82 28.70
N SER A 55 21.59 -18.07 29.36
CA SER A 55 22.28 -19.36 29.26
C SER A 55 21.33 -20.52 29.59
N GLU A 56 21.44 -21.58 28.83
CA GLU A 56 20.64 -22.81 29.08
C GLU A 56 20.93 -23.41 30.45
N LEU A 57 22.17 -23.28 30.90
CA LEU A 57 22.63 -23.75 32.21
C LEU A 57 22.29 -22.82 33.37
N ALA A 58 21.72 -21.63 33.09
CA ALA A 58 21.32 -20.71 34.15
C ALA A 58 20.29 -21.38 35.05
N SER A 59 20.54 -21.38 36.37
CA SER A 59 19.77 -22.05 37.41
C SER A 59 19.79 -23.59 37.41
N HIS A 60 20.56 -24.23 36.56
CA HIS A 60 20.77 -25.68 36.60
C HIS A 60 22.08 -26.07 37.28
N GLN A 61 22.99 -25.12 37.50
CA GLN A 61 24.31 -25.34 38.11
C GLN A 61 24.27 -25.32 39.66
N THR A 62 23.17 -24.96 40.26
CA THR A 62 22.97 -24.89 41.69
C THR A 62 22.34 -26.19 42.21
N SER A 63 22.95 -26.84 43.15
CA SER A 63 22.33 -28.00 43.82
C SER A 63 21.09 -27.60 44.59
N THR A 64 20.07 -28.42 44.54
CA THR A 64 18.81 -28.25 45.26
C THR A 64 18.61 -29.47 46.15
N GLU A 65 18.48 -29.23 47.47
CA GLU A 65 18.27 -30.25 48.43
C GLU A 65 16.96 -29.97 49.19
N SER A 66 16.18 -30.99 49.47
CA SER A 66 14.91 -30.87 50.24
C SER A 66 15.21 -30.92 51.73
N TRP A 67 14.52 -30.12 52.53
CA TRP A 67 14.68 -30.12 53.96
C TRP A 67 13.98 -31.28 54.70
N GLY A 68 13.33 -32.17 54.01
CA GLY A 68 12.64 -33.30 54.60
C GLY A 68 11.48 -33.82 53.78
N THR A 69 10.96 -34.95 54.25
CA THR A 69 9.85 -35.66 53.58
C THR A 69 8.55 -34.84 53.60
N GLY A 70 7.96 -34.63 52.42
CA GLY A 70 6.62 -34.12 52.25
C GLY A 70 6.42 -32.61 52.28
N ARG A 71 7.44 -31.81 52.55
CA ARG A 71 7.35 -30.34 52.48
C ARG A 71 8.29 -29.82 51.40
N ALA A 72 7.73 -29.29 50.32
CA ALA A 72 8.46 -28.73 49.21
C ALA A 72 9.23 -27.42 49.54
N GLN A 73 9.73 -27.24 50.71
CA GLN A 73 10.55 -26.12 51.11
C GLN A 73 12.00 -26.38 50.71
N ILE A 74 12.38 -25.90 49.59
CA ILE A 74 13.72 -25.98 49.05
C ILE A 74 14.40 -24.58 49.27
N PRO A 75 15.24 -24.40 50.27
CA PRO A 75 15.74 -23.09 50.66
C PRO A 75 16.66 -22.44 49.67
N ARG A 76 17.32 -23.23 48.86
CA ARG A 76 18.26 -22.77 47.83
C ARG A 76 17.97 -23.36 46.46
N SER A 77 16.70 -23.45 46.14
CA SER A 77 16.27 -24.04 44.85
C SER A 77 16.61 -23.13 43.68
N ALA A 78 17.32 -23.64 42.70
CA ALA A 78 17.52 -23.01 41.43
C ALA A 78 16.25 -22.79 40.60
N LEU A 79 15.17 -23.46 40.93
CA LEU A 79 13.92 -23.39 40.18
C LEU A 79 13.06 -22.16 40.48
N GLY A 80 13.20 -21.55 41.66
CA GLY A 80 12.44 -20.34 42.03
C GLY A 80 13.05 -19.06 41.45
N ASN A 81 12.18 -18.14 41.00
CA ASN A 81 12.62 -16.85 40.44
C ASN A 81 13.15 -15.85 41.50
N MET A 82 12.70 -15.97 42.75
CA MET A 82 13.13 -15.09 43.87
C MET A 82 14.31 -15.64 44.69
N ARG A 83 14.97 -16.68 44.19
CA ARG A 83 16.03 -17.34 44.94
C ARG A 83 17.41 -16.99 44.40
N ARG A 84 18.43 -17.05 45.25
CA ARG A 84 19.83 -16.83 44.84
C ARG A 84 20.28 -17.94 43.90
N GLY A 85 20.74 -17.55 42.70
CA GLY A 85 21.07 -18.50 41.65
C GLY A 85 19.84 -19.16 40.98
N GLY A 86 18.62 -18.65 41.24
CA GLY A 86 17.39 -19.14 40.69
C GLY A 86 17.15 -18.76 39.25
N ARG A 87 16.13 -19.36 38.66
CA ARG A 87 15.72 -19.13 37.28
C ARG A 87 14.81 -17.89 37.20
N MET A 88 15.11 -16.95 36.30
CA MET A 88 14.21 -15.85 36.05
C MET A 88 12.84 -16.33 35.53
N PHE A 89 11.79 -15.53 35.74
CA PHE A 89 10.48 -15.81 35.16
C PHE A 89 10.55 -15.73 33.64
N ALA A 90 9.96 -16.74 32.95
CA ALA A 90 9.93 -16.84 31.50
C ALA A 90 11.27 -16.56 30.82
N PRO A 91 12.33 -17.38 31.05
CA PRO A 91 13.64 -17.14 30.48
C PRO A 91 13.58 -17.11 28.96
N THR A 92 14.29 -16.15 28.38
CA THR A 92 14.41 -16.01 26.93
C THR A 92 15.16 -17.20 26.34
N LYS A 93 14.66 -17.70 25.22
CA LYS A 93 15.22 -18.86 24.50
C LYS A 93 15.68 -18.50 23.11
N THR A 94 16.79 -19.10 22.64
CA THR A 94 17.36 -18.86 21.30
C THR A 94 16.43 -19.29 20.18
N TRP A 95 15.63 -20.32 20.37
CA TRP A 95 14.67 -20.86 19.38
C TRP A 95 13.39 -20.08 19.21
N ARG A 96 13.28 -18.90 19.80
CA ARG A 96 12.20 -17.95 19.54
C ARG A 96 12.20 -17.60 18.06
N ARG A 97 11.01 -17.43 17.45
CA ARG A 97 10.89 -17.03 16.04
C ARG A 97 11.36 -15.58 15.84
N TRP A 98 12.63 -15.39 15.50
CA TRP A 98 13.26 -14.09 15.29
C TRP A 98 13.03 -13.53 13.89
N HIS A 99 13.19 -14.37 12.88
CA HIS A 99 13.14 -14.01 11.47
C HIS A 99 11.75 -14.24 10.89
N ARG A 100 11.39 -13.41 9.92
CA ARG A 100 10.10 -13.47 9.22
C ARG A 100 10.32 -13.66 7.73
N ARG A 101 9.58 -14.57 7.13
CA ARG A 101 9.53 -14.73 5.68
C ARG A 101 8.49 -13.78 5.11
N VAL A 102 8.83 -13.10 4.00
CA VAL A 102 7.90 -12.29 3.21
C VAL A 102 7.86 -12.85 1.80
N ASN A 103 6.69 -12.97 1.21
CA ASN A 103 6.52 -13.44 -0.16
C ASN A 103 7.21 -12.51 -1.16
N THR A 104 7.76 -13.09 -2.22
CA THR A 104 8.51 -12.34 -3.24
C THR A 104 7.62 -11.30 -3.93
N THR A 105 6.38 -11.66 -4.27
CA THR A 105 5.40 -10.75 -4.87
C THR A 105 5.10 -9.54 -3.98
N GLN A 106 4.97 -9.75 -2.67
CA GLN A 106 4.77 -8.64 -1.70
C GLN A 106 5.98 -7.72 -1.62
N LYS A 107 7.20 -8.28 -1.64
CA LYS A 107 8.45 -7.48 -1.68
C LYS A 107 8.52 -6.62 -2.94
N GLN A 108 8.22 -7.21 -4.09
CA GLN A 108 8.21 -6.51 -5.37
C GLN A 108 7.17 -5.40 -5.40
N TYR A 109 5.96 -5.70 -4.93
CA TYR A 109 4.89 -4.71 -4.81
C TYR A 109 5.28 -3.54 -3.92
N ALA A 110 5.85 -3.81 -2.74
CA ALA A 110 6.31 -2.77 -1.82
C ALA A 110 7.39 -1.86 -2.44
N ILE A 111 8.31 -2.41 -3.22
CA ILE A 111 9.33 -1.61 -3.93
C ILE A 111 8.66 -0.71 -4.98
N CYS A 112 7.72 -1.23 -5.78
CA CYS A 112 6.99 -0.42 -6.75
C CYS A 112 6.20 0.71 -6.08
N CYS A 113 5.53 0.44 -4.95
CA CYS A 113 4.84 1.46 -4.16
C CYS A 113 5.79 2.56 -3.65
N ALA A 114 6.97 2.16 -3.15
CA ALA A 114 7.95 3.12 -2.64
C ALA A 114 8.52 4.01 -3.77
N LEU A 115 8.77 3.43 -4.95
CA LEU A 115 9.20 4.18 -6.13
C LEU A 115 8.11 5.13 -6.63
N ALA A 116 6.88 4.67 -6.75
CA ALA A 116 5.76 5.52 -7.16
C ALA A 116 5.56 6.71 -6.22
N ALA A 117 5.68 6.48 -4.91
CA ALA A 117 5.57 7.54 -3.90
C ALA A 117 6.73 8.55 -3.95
N SER A 118 7.92 8.15 -4.38
CA SER A 118 9.08 9.05 -4.52
C SER A 118 8.93 10.08 -5.64
N ALA A 119 8.02 9.86 -6.57
CA ALA A 119 7.72 10.79 -7.66
C ALA A 119 6.69 11.88 -7.29
N LEU A 120 6.02 11.74 -6.14
CA LEU A 120 4.98 12.69 -5.71
C LEU A 120 5.57 13.73 -4.75
N PRO A 121 5.63 15.01 -5.12
CA PRO A 121 6.20 16.06 -4.27
C PRO A 121 5.54 16.14 -2.90
N ALA A 122 4.22 16.04 -2.84
CA ALA A 122 3.47 16.07 -1.58
C ALA A 122 3.88 14.98 -0.59
N LEU A 123 4.12 13.74 -1.05
CA LEU A 123 4.56 12.64 -0.20
C LEU A 123 6.03 12.78 0.21
N VAL A 124 6.87 13.33 -0.66
CA VAL A 124 8.27 13.58 -0.35
C VAL A 124 8.42 14.68 0.69
N MET A 125 7.65 15.76 0.57
CA MET A 125 7.59 16.84 1.57
C MET A 125 7.01 16.38 2.89
N SER A 126 5.94 15.58 2.87
CA SER A 126 5.32 15.04 4.09
C SER A 126 6.26 14.12 4.88
N LYS A 127 7.19 13.46 4.21
CA LYS A 127 8.26 12.69 4.86
C LYS A 127 9.31 13.58 5.54
N GLY A 128 9.38 14.85 5.17
CA GLY A 128 10.25 15.85 5.76
C GLY A 128 11.49 16.21 4.93
N HIS A 129 11.51 15.89 3.64
CA HIS A 129 12.54 16.33 2.70
C HIS A 129 12.27 17.77 2.24
N HIS A 130 13.32 18.57 2.10
CA HIS A 130 13.25 19.89 1.50
C HIS A 130 13.46 19.81 -0.02
N VAL A 131 12.37 19.79 -0.76
CA VAL A 131 12.36 19.64 -2.22
C VAL A 131 11.63 20.79 -2.94
N GLU A 132 11.25 21.82 -2.22
CA GLU A 132 10.48 22.95 -2.75
C GLU A 132 11.20 23.69 -3.87
N GLU A 133 12.52 23.82 -3.75
CA GLU A 133 13.36 24.51 -4.75
C GLU A 133 13.87 23.57 -5.86
N VAL A 134 13.64 22.25 -5.74
CA VAL A 134 14.10 21.29 -6.74
C VAL A 134 13.25 21.44 -8.00
N PRO A 135 13.89 21.52 -9.19
CA PRO A 135 13.19 21.88 -10.42
C PRO A 135 12.09 20.88 -10.79
N GLU A 136 12.34 19.59 -10.64
CA GLU A 136 11.40 18.53 -11.04
C GLU A 136 11.54 17.28 -10.17
N LEU A 137 10.44 16.60 -9.92
CA LEU A 137 10.42 15.27 -9.28
C LEU A 137 9.67 14.28 -10.19
N PRO A 138 10.26 13.09 -10.46
CA PRO A 138 11.58 12.59 -10.05
C PRO A 138 12.75 13.36 -10.73
N LEU A 139 13.83 13.58 -9.98
CA LEU A 139 15.00 14.30 -10.46
C LEU A 139 15.96 13.35 -11.19
N VAL A 140 16.20 13.61 -12.48
CA VAL A 140 17.10 12.81 -13.33
C VAL A 140 18.31 13.64 -13.72
N VAL A 141 19.49 13.07 -13.59
CA VAL A 141 20.78 13.70 -13.95
C VAL A 141 21.50 12.89 -15.01
N GLU A 142 22.38 13.55 -15.75
CA GLU A 142 23.21 12.90 -16.77
C GLU A 142 24.13 11.81 -16.18
N ASP A 143 24.46 10.80 -17.00
CA ASP A 143 25.32 9.67 -16.61
C ASP A 143 26.77 10.07 -16.31
N LYS A 144 27.21 11.27 -16.73
CA LYS A 144 28.54 11.83 -16.37
C LYS A 144 28.76 11.86 -14.86
N VAL A 145 27.70 12.02 -14.07
CA VAL A 145 27.75 12.01 -12.61
C VAL A 145 28.24 10.67 -12.03
N GLU A 146 28.05 9.57 -12.75
CA GLU A 146 28.54 8.24 -12.33
C GLU A 146 30.09 8.19 -12.31
N GLY A 147 30.76 9.02 -13.12
CA GLY A 147 32.22 9.14 -13.18
C GLY A 147 32.87 10.00 -12.10
N TYR A 148 32.08 10.62 -11.22
CA TYR A 148 32.64 11.49 -10.17
C TYR A 148 33.48 10.69 -9.18
N LYS A 149 34.67 11.24 -8.86
CA LYS A 149 35.59 10.63 -7.89
C LYS A 149 35.79 11.49 -6.64
N LYS A 150 35.63 12.82 -6.77
CA LYS A 150 35.87 13.79 -5.70
C LYS A 150 34.57 14.24 -5.02
N THR A 151 34.58 14.33 -3.71
CA THR A 151 33.43 14.84 -2.92
C THR A 151 33.07 16.28 -3.24
N LYS A 152 34.07 17.11 -3.64
CA LYS A 152 33.84 18.51 -4.04
C LYS A 152 32.90 18.62 -5.24
N GLU A 153 33.07 17.75 -6.23
CA GLU A 153 32.22 17.70 -7.43
C GLU A 153 30.77 17.32 -7.05
N ALA A 154 30.63 16.31 -6.20
CA ALA A 154 29.33 15.87 -5.69
C ALA A 154 28.59 16.98 -4.92
N VAL A 155 29.28 17.73 -4.08
CA VAL A 155 28.70 18.85 -3.32
C VAL A 155 28.28 19.99 -4.26
N LEU A 156 29.10 20.31 -5.26
CA LEU A 156 28.77 21.34 -6.26
C LEU A 156 27.51 20.96 -7.06
N LEU A 157 27.41 19.72 -7.51
CA LEU A 157 26.23 19.22 -8.20
C LEU A 157 24.96 19.39 -7.34
N LEU A 158 24.99 18.92 -6.09
CA LEU A 158 23.84 18.98 -5.20
C LEU A 158 23.42 20.43 -4.87
N LYS A 159 24.37 21.37 -4.82
CA LYS A 159 24.06 22.79 -4.67
C LYS A 159 23.37 23.35 -5.91
N LYS A 160 23.86 23.03 -7.10
CA LYS A 160 23.28 23.48 -8.37
C LYS A 160 21.88 22.90 -8.60
N LEU A 161 21.65 21.64 -8.27
CA LEU A 161 20.35 20.98 -8.33
C LEU A 161 19.41 21.40 -7.17
N LYS A 162 19.84 22.30 -6.29
CA LYS A 162 19.10 22.77 -5.10
C LYS A 162 18.72 21.66 -4.10
N GLY A 163 19.28 20.45 -4.27
CA GLY A 163 19.11 19.33 -3.34
C GLY A 163 19.97 19.45 -2.08
N TRP A 164 20.84 20.46 -1.98
CA TRP A 164 21.72 20.67 -0.83
C TRP A 164 20.98 21.12 0.43
N ASN A 165 19.81 21.73 0.29
CA ASN A 165 18.99 22.16 1.43
C ASN A 165 18.53 21.00 2.30
N ASP A 166 18.21 19.86 1.70
CA ASP A 166 17.86 18.64 2.44
C ASP A 166 19.07 18.10 3.24
N ILE A 167 20.28 18.21 2.67
CA ILE A 167 21.51 17.79 3.35
C ILE A 167 21.86 18.74 4.50
N LYS A 168 21.64 20.05 4.38
CA LYS A 168 21.80 20.99 5.51
C LYS A 168 20.91 20.59 6.69
N LYS A 169 19.69 20.15 6.43
CA LYS A 169 18.79 19.60 7.44
C LYS A 169 19.36 18.37 8.14
N VAL A 170 20.02 17.48 7.37
CA VAL A 170 20.69 16.30 7.94
C VAL A 170 21.84 16.70 8.84
N TYR A 171 22.66 17.67 8.43
CA TYR A 171 23.75 18.20 9.27
C TYR A 171 23.23 18.77 10.59
N ALA A 172 22.16 19.57 10.54
CA ALA A 172 21.54 20.15 11.73
C ALA A 172 20.91 19.09 12.66
N SER A 173 20.53 17.92 12.12
CA SER A 173 19.90 16.84 12.88
C SER A 173 20.89 15.93 13.62
N GLN A 174 22.18 16.10 13.39
CA GLN A 174 23.21 15.27 14.03
C GLN A 174 23.27 15.57 15.52
N ARG A 175 23.02 14.56 16.34
CA ARG A 175 23.06 14.69 17.79
C ARG A 175 23.46 13.38 18.47
N MET A 176 23.88 13.48 19.73
CA MET A 176 24.09 12.31 20.55
C MET A 176 22.76 11.65 20.92
N ARG A 177 22.71 10.33 20.93
CA ARG A 177 21.53 9.58 21.37
C ARG A 177 21.29 9.78 22.86
N ALA A 178 20.05 10.07 23.24
CA ALA A 178 19.67 10.32 24.63
C ALA A 178 19.73 9.07 25.53
N ASP A 179 19.40 7.91 25.00
CA ASP A 179 19.23 6.67 25.73
C ASP A 179 20.54 5.91 25.99
N LYS A 180 20.46 4.84 26.79
CA LYS A 180 21.57 3.88 27.04
C LYS A 180 22.10 3.23 25.76
N GLY A 181 21.40 3.35 24.63
CA GLY A 181 21.88 2.94 23.32
C GLY A 181 23.18 3.60 22.88
N LYS A 182 23.54 4.81 23.42
CA LYS A 182 24.83 5.48 23.16
C LYS A 182 26.01 4.65 23.63
N ILE A 183 25.89 3.99 24.79
CA ILE A 183 26.92 3.13 25.36
C ILE A 183 27.02 1.79 24.64
N ARG A 184 25.95 1.41 23.92
CA ARG A 184 25.87 0.16 23.16
C ARG A 184 26.28 0.34 21.69
N ASN A 185 27.31 1.12 21.41
CA ASN A 185 27.88 1.41 20.08
C ASN A 185 26.92 2.12 19.11
N ARG A 186 25.93 2.85 19.63
CA ARG A 186 24.98 3.66 18.84
C ARG A 186 24.95 5.10 19.32
N CYS A 187 26.12 5.73 19.42
CA CYS A 187 26.28 7.06 20.02
C CYS A 187 25.54 8.16 19.30
N HIS A 188 25.64 8.20 17.97
CA HIS A 188 25.12 9.29 17.18
C HIS A 188 23.85 8.89 16.40
N ILE A 189 22.94 9.85 16.27
CA ILE A 189 21.74 9.76 15.42
C ILE A 189 21.71 10.92 14.46
N GLN A 190 21.19 10.68 13.25
CA GLN A 190 21.00 11.69 12.22
C GLN A 190 19.79 11.33 11.35
N CYS A 191 19.17 12.32 10.73
CA CYS A 191 18.14 12.11 9.74
C CYS A 191 18.70 11.44 8.47
N ARG A 192 17.82 10.86 7.66
CA ARG A 192 18.17 10.34 6.34
C ARG A 192 17.92 11.43 5.29
N GLY A 193 18.90 11.68 4.43
CA GLY A 193 18.82 12.60 3.32
C GLY A 193 18.42 11.92 2.01
N PRO A 194 18.79 12.52 0.86
CA PRO A 194 18.46 11.99 -0.45
C PRO A 194 19.05 10.61 -0.71
N CYS A 195 18.43 9.88 -1.62
CA CYS A 195 18.90 8.60 -2.11
C CYS A 195 19.33 8.76 -3.58
N ILE A 196 20.57 8.42 -3.89
CA ILE A 196 21.08 8.46 -5.26
C ILE A 196 21.05 7.06 -5.84
N ILE A 197 20.39 6.92 -6.98
CA ILE A 197 20.21 5.64 -7.66
C ILE A 197 20.96 5.70 -9.00
N TYR A 198 21.95 4.81 -9.12
CA TYR A 198 22.87 4.76 -10.23
C TYR A 198 22.83 3.37 -10.90
N ASN A 199 23.30 3.31 -12.14
CA ASN A 199 23.40 2.06 -12.89
C ASN A 199 24.78 1.41 -12.73
N GLU A 200 25.86 2.13 -12.99
CA GLU A 200 27.23 1.62 -12.93
C GLU A 200 28.08 2.44 -11.95
N ASP A 201 28.99 1.75 -11.25
CA ASP A 201 29.88 2.40 -10.29
C ASP A 201 31.22 2.73 -10.94
N ASN A 202 31.29 3.87 -11.58
CA ASN A 202 32.53 4.41 -12.16
C ASN A 202 33.29 5.33 -11.18
N GLY A 203 32.91 5.30 -9.88
CA GLY A 203 33.51 6.11 -8.82
C GLY A 203 32.50 6.88 -7.97
N ILE A 204 31.22 6.90 -8.35
CA ILE A 204 30.14 7.63 -7.67
C ILE A 204 30.06 7.31 -6.19
N ILE A 205 30.27 6.06 -5.80
CA ILE A 205 30.24 5.65 -4.38
C ILE A 205 31.30 6.42 -3.61
N LYS A 206 32.52 6.57 -4.12
CA LYS A 206 33.61 7.27 -3.44
C LYS A 206 33.30 8.76 -3.27
N ALA A 207 32.69 9.38 -4.29
CA ALA A 207 32.34 10.80 -4.28
C ALA A 207 31.26 11.16 -3.26
N PHE A 208 30.22 10.34 -3.12
CA PHE A 208 29.05 10.68 -2.30
C PHE A 208 29.03 10.05 -0.91
N ARG A 209 29.76 8.95 -0.66
CA ARG A 209 29.68 8.20 0.62
C ARG A 209 30.01 9.01 1.86
N ASN A 210 30.89 10.02 1.75
CA ASN A 210 31.31 10.85 2.86
C ASN A 210 30.30 11.94 3.24
N ILE A 211 29.33 12.20 2.37
CA ILE A 211 28.29 13.20 2.64
C ILE A 211 27.23 12.59 3.56
N PRO A 212 26.95 13.18 4.75
CA PRO A 212 26.03 12.60 5.70
C PRO A 212 24.60 12.53 5.16
N GLY A 213 23.93 11.44 5.49
CA GLY A 213 22.54 11.20 5.12
C GLY A 213 22.30 10.67 3.71
N ILE A 214 23.25 10.83 2.79
CA ILE A 214 23.13 10.28 1.43
C ILE A 214 23.26 8.76 1.48
N ILE A 215 22.40 8.10 0.72
CA ILE A 215 22.48 6.65 0.49
C ILE A 215 22.58 6.42 -1.02
N LEU A 216 23.53 5.58 -1.40
CA LEU A 216 23.71 5.16 -2.78
C LEU A 216 23.12 3.78 -2.97
N LEU A 217 22.39 3.61 -4.07
CA LEU A 217 21.78 2.34 -4.45
C LEU A 217 21.99 2.06 -5.94
N ASN A 218 22.39 0.83 -6.23
CA ASN A 218 22.37 0.36 -7.61
C ASN A 218 20.91 0.01 -7.99
N VAL A 219 20.48 0.40 -9.20
CA VAL A 219 19.13 0.17 -9.69
C VAL A 219 18.73 -1.30 -9.71
N SER A 220 19.68 -2.20 -9.94
CA SER A 220 19.42 -3.65 -9.94
C SER A 220 19.26 -4.25 -8.53
N LYS A 221 19.72 -3.53 -7.48
CA LYS A 221 19.73 -3.99 -6.08
C LYS A 221 18.89 -3.08 -5.15
N LEU A 222 17.73 -2.64 -5.63
CA LEU A 222 16.83 -1.80 -4.85
C LEU A 222 16.32 -2.52 -3.59
N ASN A 223 16.37 -1.84 -2.45
CA ASN A 223 15.99 -2.37 -1.15
C ASN A 223 14.96 -1.47 -0.48
N ILE A 224 13.86 -2.06 -0.02
CA ILE A 224 12.78 -1.35 0.66
C ILE A 224 13.24 -0.65 1.95
N LEU A 225 14.19 -1.25 2.69
CA LEU A 225 14.75 -0.65 3.92
C LEU A 225 15.47 0.69 3.65
N LYS A 226 15.95 0.88 2.43
CA LYS A 226 16.62 2.11 1.98
C LYS A 226 15.65 3.08 1.30
N LEU A 227 14.70 2.57 0.49
CA LEU A 227 13.70 3.39 -0.21
C LEU A 227 12.60 3.92 0.71
N ALA A 228 12.21 3.14 1.71
CA ALA A 228 11.20 3.53 2.68
C ALA A 228 11.72 3.38 4.12
N PRO A 229 12.69 4.22 4.55
CA PRO A 229 13.22 4.13 5.90
C PRO A 229 12.11 4.37 6.92
N GLY A 230 12.08 3.50 7.96
CA GLY A 230 11.02 3.51 8.97
C GLY A 230 9.68 2.92 8.52
N GLY A 231 9.59 2.37 7.30
CA GLY A 231 8.34 1.87 6.71
C GLY A 231 7.47 2.95 6.09
N HIS A 232 7.96 4.19 6.01
CA HIS A 232 7.26 5.33 5.43
C HIS A 232 7.74 5.62 4.02
N VAL A 233 6.81 5.76 3.09
CA VAL A 233 7.06 6.09 1.68
C VAL A 233 7.43 7.56 1.47
N GLY A 234 7.86 7.94 0.27
CA GLY A 234 8.11 9.33 -0.08
C GLY A 234 9.56 9.78 0.13
N ARG A 235 10.55 8.92 -0.10
CA ARG A 235 11.95 9.33 -0.04
C ARG A 235 12.36 10.16 -1.25
N PHE A 236 13.13 11.22 -1.03
CA PHE A 236 13.73 11.99 -2.13
C PHE A 236 14.79 11.13 -2.84
N CYS A 237 14.59 10.87 -4.13
CA CYS A 237 15.46 10.06 -4.96
C CYS A 237 16.02 10.89 -6.13
N ILE A 238 17.33 10.79 -6.36
CA ILE A 238 18.03 11.37 -7.49
C ILE A 238 18.48 10.21 -8.38
N TRP A 239 18.17 10.28 -9.68
CA TRP A 239 18.41 9.20 -10.62
C TRP A 239 19.47 9.60 -11.65
N THR A 240 20.33 8.65 -12.05
CA THR A 240 21.10 8.80 -13.29
C THR A 240 20.22 8.41 -14.49
N GLU A 241 20.47 8.95 -15.66
CA GLU A 241 19.67 8.71 -16.86
C GLU A 241 19.60 7.22 -17.21
N SER A 242 20.75 6.55 -17.21
CA SER A 242 20.84 5.11 -17.48
C SER A 242 20.09 4.25 -16.46
N ALA A 243 20.16 4.60 -15.17
CA ALA A 243 19.40 3.91 -14.13
C ALA A 243 17.89 4.10 -14.30
N PHE A 244 17.48 5.31 -14.70
CA PHE A 244 16.06 5.62 -14.90
C PHE A 244 15.48 4.86 -16.09
N ARG A 245 16.19 4.81 -17.23
CA ARG A 245 15.80 4.02 -18.42
C ARG A 245 15.76 2.51 -18.14
N LYS A 246 16.62 2.01 -17.24
CA LYS A 246 16.68 0.59 -16.90
C LYS A 246 15.45 0.11 -16.11
N LEU A 247 14.69 1.01 -15.48
CA LEU A 247 13.48 0.64 -14.71
C LEU A 247 12.43 -0.07 -15.56
N ASP A 248 12.23 0.31 -16.81
CA ASP A 248 11.25 -0.34 -17.68
C ASP A 248 11.66 -1.79 -18.02
N ASN A 249 12.97 -2.06 -18.14
CA ASN A 249 13.47 -3.42 -18.32
C ASN A 249 13.33 -4.28 -17.04
N LEU A 250 13.49 -3.66 -15.86
CA LEU A 250 13.42 -4.35 -14.57
C LEU A 250 11.97 -4.65 -14.13
N TYR A 251 11.05 -3.72 -14.33
CA TYR A 251 9.67 -3.82 -13.83
C TYR A 251 8.64 -3.99 -14.94
N GLY A 252 9.01 -3.68 -16.18
CA GLY A 252 8.10 -3.71 -17.31
C GLY A 252 6.98 -2.67 -17.22
N THR A 253 5.99 -2.85 -18.07
CA THR A 253 4.77 -2.05 -18.11
C THR A 253 3.56 -2.96 -17.96
N TRP A 254 2.36 -2.40 -17.83
CA TRP A 254 1.13 -3.21 -17.79
C TRP A 254 0.84 -4.00 -19.07
N ARG A 255 1.43 -3.56 -20.21
CA ARG A 255 1.29 -4.22 -21.52
C ARG A 255 2.42 -5.19 -21.83
N LYS A 256 3.62 -4.93 -21.29
CA LYS A 256 4.83 -5.71 -21.54
C LYS A 256 5.41 -6.19 -20.20
N ALA A 257 5.59 -7.50 -20.07
CA ALA A 257 6.23 -8.09 -18.90
C ALA A 257 7.70 -7.63 -18.76
N ALA A 258 8.24 -7.70 -17.55
CA ALA A 258 9.61 -7.37 -17.27
C ALA A 258 10.58 -8.31 -18.00
N CYS A 259 11.61 -7.77 -18.65
CA CYS A 259 12.59 -8.59 -19.38
C CYS A 259 13.59 -9.29 -18.44
N LEU A 260 13.94 -8.65 -17.32
CA LEU A 260 14.97 -9.12 -16.39
C LEU A 260 14.43 -9.92 -15.20
N LYS A 261 13.13 -10.20 -15.16
CA LYS A 261 12.48 -11.02 -14.12
C LYS A 261 11.60 -12.08 -14.78
N SER A 262 11.59 -13.27 -14.20
CA SER A 262 10.70 -14.35 -14.66
C SER A 262 9.30 -14.19 -14.03
N ASN A 263 8.26 -14.34 -14.85
CA ASN A 263 6.85 -14.33 -14.41
C ASN A 263 6.44 -13.12 -13.56
N TYR A 264 6.96 -11.93 -13.92
CA TYR A 264 6.64 -10.70 -13.22
C TYR A 264 5.94 -9.70 -14.14
N ASN A 265 4.76 -9.28 -13.72
CA ASN A 265 4.00 -8.18 -14.30
C ASN A 265 3.87 -7.05 -13.29
N LEU A 266 3.87 -5.81 -13.78
CA LEU A 266 3.70 -4.64 -12.93
C LEU A 266 2.35 -4.70 -12.20
N ALA A 267 2.34 -4.37 -10.92
CA ALA A 267 1.15 -4.36 -10.09
C ALA A 267 0.08 -3.42 -10.65
N MET A 268 -1.16 -3.91 -10.73
CA MET A 268 -2.32 -3.14 -11.19
C MET A 268 -3.18 -2.68 -10.02
N LEU A 269 -3.91 -1.60 -10.23
CA LEU A 269 -4.95 -1.16 -9.31
C LEU A 269 -6.10 -2.18 -9.31
N LYS A 270 -6.52 -2.63 -8.13
CA LYS A 270 -7.71 -3.47 -7.98
C LYS A 270 -9.00 -2.69 -8.22
N MET A 271 -9.00 -1.40 -7.88
CA MET A 271 -10.13 -0.49 -8.08
C MET A 271 -9.69 0.64 -9.00
N LEU A 272 -10.41 0.85 -10.09
CA LEU A 272 -10.16 1.95 -11.02
C LEU A 272 -10.50 3.30 -10.40
N ASN A 273 -11.56 3.35 -9.61
CA ASN A 273 -11.99 4.55 -8.89
C ASN A 273 -11.63 4.42 -7.42
N THR A 274 -10.61 5.19 -6.98
CA THR A 274 -10.10 5.17 -5.60
C THR A 274 -10.64 6.32 -4.74
N GLU A 275 -11.40 7.25 -5.33
CA GLU A 275 -12.02 8.35 -4.59
C GLU A 275 -13.17 7.85 -3.73
N PHE A 276 -12.94 7.74 -2.43
CA PHE A 276 -13.94 7.25 -1.47
C PHE A 276 -15.25 8.03 -1.51
N SER A 277 -15.17 9.36 -1.60
CA SER A 277 -16.35 10.23 -1.72
C SER A 277 -17.18 9.92 -2.97
N ARG A 278 -16.53 9.62 -4.08
CA ARG A 278 -17.19 9.29 -5.35
C ARG A 278 -17.84 7.91 -5.29
N ILE A 279 -17.17 6.94 -4.63
CA ILE A 279 -17.70 5.61 -4.39
C ILE A 279 -18.95 5.68 -3.51
N LEU A 280 -18.89 6.40 -2.37
CA LEU A 280 -20.03 6.54 -1.46
C LEU A 280 -21.22 7.25 -2.11
N LYS A 281 -20.97 8.26 -2.96
CA LYS A 281 -22.01 8.99 -3.69
C LYS A 281 -22.49 8.28 -4.96
N SER A 282 -21.91 7.13 -5.32
CA SER A 282 -22.32 6.39 -6.51
C SER A 282 -23.78 5.92 -6.40
N PRO A 283 -24.57 6.02 -7.47
CA PRO A 283 -25.98 5.66 -7.44
C PRO A 283 -26.22 4.19 -7.09
N GLU A 284 -25.23 3.33 -7.36
CA GLU A 284 -25.28 1.91 -7.03
C GLU A 284 -25.24 1.66 -5.52
N ILE A 285 -24.35 2.34 -4.80
CA ILE A 285 -24.21 2.22 -3.36
C ILE A 285 -25.37 2.93 -2.68
N GLN A 286 -25.73 4.12 -3.12
CA GLN A 286 -26.85 4.88 -2.57
C GLN A 286 -28.18 4.10 -2.69
N ARG A 287 -28.40 3.39 -3.79
CA ARG A 287 -29.59 2.51 -3.96
C ARG A 287 -29.59 1.33 -2.98
N LYS A 288 -28.42 0.80 -2.61
CA LYS A 288 -28.33 -0.32 -1.65
C LYS A 288 -28.45 0.13 -0.20
N LEU A 289 -27.89 1.29 0.13
CA LEU A 289 -27.89 1.85 1.49
C LEU A 289 -29.23 2.51 1.83
N ASN A 290 -29.90 3.10 0.84
CA ASN A 290 -31.12 3.85 1.06
C ASN A 290 -32.35 2.94 0.94
N LEU A 291 -32.90 2.49 2.06
CA LEU A 291 -34.13 1.69 2.13
C LEU A 291 -35.34 2.45 1.53
N TYR A 292 -35.33 3.79 1.59
CA TYR A 292 -36.37 4.62 0.97
C TYR A 292 -36.33 4.58 -0.57
N ALA A 293 -35.17 4.39 -1.19
CA ALA A 293 -35.06 4.27 -2.65
C ALA A 293 -35.71 2.99 -3.16
N LYS A 294 -35.80 1.92 -2.36
CA LYS A 294 -36.56 0.71 -2.70
C LYS A 294 -38.09 0.94 -2.63
N THR A 295 -38.54 1.73 -1.66
CA THR A 295 -39.96 2.07 -1.53
C THR A 295 -40.41 3.04 -2.60
N THR A 296 -39.63 4.07 -2.93
CA THR A 296 -39.93 4.99 -4.05
C THR A 296 -39.96 4.29 -5.40
N ARG A 297 -39.06 3.33 -5.65
CA ARG A 297 -39.07 2.55 -6.89
C ARG A 297 -40.32 1.64 -7.00
N ARG A 298 -40.75 1.02 -5.91
CA ARG A 298 -42.00 0.27 -5.85
C ARG A 298 -43.19 1.17 -6.06
N ASN A 299 -43.22 2.34 -5.46
CA ASN A 299 -44.29 3.31 -5.60
C ASN A 299 -44.35 3.90 -7.01
N THR A 300 -43.21 4.16 -7.68
CA THR A 300 -43.21 4.60 -9.09
C THR A 300 -43.71 3.53 -10.04
N ILE A 301 -43.34 2.26 -9.84
CA ILE A 301 -43.88 1.15 -10.65
C ILE A 301 -45.37 0.98 -10.42
N LEU A 302 -45.86 1.07 -9.20
CA LEU A 302 -47.28 1.02 -8.86
C LEU A 302 -48.05 2.21 -9.45
N HIS A 303 -47.46 3.44 -9.42
CA HIS A 303 -48.04 4.60 -10.06
C HIS A 303 -48.07 4.48 -11.59
N GLN A 304 -47.04 3.96 -12.20
CA GLN A 304 -47.01 3.70 -13.65
C GLN A 304 -48.04 2.67 -14.06
N ALA A 305 -48.20 1.57 -13.29
CA ALA A 305 -49.21 0.56 -13.54
C ALA A 305 -50.63 1.13 -13.38
N LYS A 306 -50.87 1.94 -12.35
CA LYS A 306 -52.17 2.65 -12.17
C LYS A 306 -52.45 3.61 -13.31
N ASN A 307 -51.44 4.40 -13.73
CA ASN A 307 -51.61 5.33 -14.85
C ASN A 307 -51.86 4.63 -16.18
N HIS A 308 -51.20 3.48 -16.40
CA HIS A 308 -51.44 2.68 -17.59
C HIS A 308 -52.86 2.10 -17.62
N LYS A 309 -53.38 1.64 -16.46
CA LYS A 309 -54.75 1.16 -16.34
C LYS A 309 -55.76 2.29 -16.62
N LEU A 310 -55.52 3.50 -16.04
CA LEU A 310 -56.32 4.68 -16.29
C LEU A 310 -56.31 5.13 -17.78
N GLN A 311 -55.17 4.98 -18.45
CA GLN A 311 -55.09 5.27 -19.90
C GLN A 311 -55.84 4.22 -20.73
N MET A 312 -55.74 2.95 -20.37
CA MET A 312 -56.50 1.90 -21.04
C MET A 312 -58.00 2.04 -20.86
N ASP A 313 -58.45 2.40 -19.63
CA ASP A 313 -59.85 2.65 -19.34
C ASP A 313 -60.38 3.87 -20.13
N LYS A 314 -59.58 4.94 -20.28
CA LYS A 314 -59.93 6.09 -21.13
C LYS A 314 -60.01 5.74 -22.61
N VAL A 315 -59.12 4.88 -23.11
CA VAL A 315 -59.11 4.40 -24.48
C VAL A 315 -60.32 3.50 -24.71
N ALA A 316 -60.65 2.61 -23.77
CA ALA A 316 -61.85 1.76 -23.84
C ALA A 316 -63.16 2.59 -23.87
N ALA A 317 -63.27 3.59 -22.98
CA ALA A 317 -64.40 4.50 -22.95
C ALA A 317 -64.50 5.35 -24.24
N ALA A 318 -63.38 5.75 -24.84
CA ALA A 318 -63.37 6.45 -26.12
C ALA A 318 -63.74 5.55 -27.31
N PHE A 319 -63.44 4.26 -27.23
CA PHE A 319 -63.91 3.27 -28.20
C PHE A 319 -65.41 2.97 -28.06
N GLU A 320 -65.92 2.87 -26.85
CA GLU A 320 -67.37 2.69 -26.59
C GLU A 320 -68.13 3.92 -26.99
N ALA A 321 -67.66 5.12 -26.78
CA ALA A 321 -68.30 6.36 -27.25
C ALA A 321 -68.34 6.44 -28.80
N LYS A 322 -67.32 5.96 -29.49
CA LYS A 322 -67.30 5.90 -30.97
C LYS A 322 -68.15 4.78 -31.55
N SER A 323 -68.35 3.68 -30.84
CA SER A 323 -69.22 2.58 -31.29
C SER A 323 -70.70 2.87 -31.08
N GLY A 324 -71.09 3.77 -30.19
CA GLY A 324 -72.46 4.21 -29.97
C GLY A 324 -73.03 5.08 -31.05
N GLU A 325 -72.22 5.63 -31.98
CA GLU A 325 -72.68 6.46 -33.09
C GLU A 325 -72.99 5.70 -34.38
N LYS A 326 -72.72 4.39 -34.47
CA LYS A 326 -73.10 3.55 -35.62
C LYS A 326 -73.64 2.24 -35.10
N GLY A 327 -74.99 2.12 -35.14
CA GLY A 327 -75.70 0.91 -34.78
C GLY A 327 -75.37 -0.26 -35.70
N VAL A 328 -74.51 -1.14 -35.23
CA VAL A 328 -74.26 -2.47 -35.74
C VAL A 328 -74.26 -3.45 -34.58
N PRO A 329 -75.12 -4.46 -34.53
CA PRO A 329 -75.13 -5.44 -33.45
C PRO A 329 -73.89 -6.33 -33.54
N VAL A 330 -73.05 -6.26 -32.54
CA VAL A 330 -71.93 -7.20 -32.43
C VAL A 330 -72.37 -8.42 -31.66
N HIS A 331 -72.43 -9.55 -32.37
CA HIS A 331 -72.61 -10.87 -31.82
C HIS A 331 -71.52 -11.23 -30.78
N GLY A 332 -71.98 -11.79 -29.68
CA GLY A 332 -71.33 -12.74 -28.78
C GLY A 332 -69.86 -12.53 -28.40
N ARG A 333 -69.63 -11.91 -27.28
CA ARG A 333 -68.36 -11.95 -26.65
C ARG A 333 -68.39 -12.99 -25.53
N GLU A 334 -67.70 -14.10 -25.75
CA GLU A 334 -67.45 -15.09 -24.71
C GLU A 334 -66.71 -14.43 -23.57
N GLU A 335 -67.28 -14.52 -22.38
CA GLU A 335 -66.62 -14.12 -21.13
C GLU A 335 -65.39 -15.00 -20.87
N ARG A 336 -64.24 -14.47 -21.17
CA ARG A 336 -62.96 -15.04 -20.64
C ARG A 336 -62.85 -14.67 -19.16
N LYS A 337 -63.02 -15.71 -18.35
CA LYS A 337 -62.81 -15.63 -16.90
C LYS A 337 -61.43 -15.04 -16.57
N GLU A 338 -61.37 -13.79 -16.09
CA GLU A 338 -60.21 -13.17 -15.47
C GLU A 338 -60.02 -13.78 -14.06
N GLY A 339 -59.54 -15.02 -13.98
CA GLY A 339 -59.38 -15.72 -12.71
C GLY A 339 -58.01 -16.33 -12.48
N SER A 340 -57.03 -16.21 -13.42
CA SER A 340 -55.86 -17.10 -13.36
C SER A 340 -54.53 -16.46 -13.05
N TRP A 341 -54.41 -15.16 -13.06
CA TRP A 341 -53.08 -14.49 -12.80
C TRP A 341 -52.86 -14.04 -11.39
N CYS A 342 -53.94 -13.78 -10.63
CA CYS A 342 -53.79 -13.36 -9.22
C CYS A 342 -53.62 -14.54 -8.28
N GLU A 343 -54.13 -15.73 -8.59
CA GLU A 343 -53.97 -16.95 -7.78
C GLU A 343 -52.58 -17.58 -7.97
N LYS A 344 -52.03 -17.62 -9.19
CA LYS A 344 -50.67 -18.12 -9.43
C LYS A 344 -49.59 -17.28 -8.79
N ALA A 345 -49.82 -15.99 -8.57
CA ALA A 345 -48.88 -15.12 -7.84
C ALA A 345 -48.94 -15.34 -6.32
N LYS A 346 -50.06 -15.81 -5.78
CA LYS A 346 -50.16 -16.14 -4.32
C LYS A 346 -49.56 -17.51 -3.98
N GLU A 347 -49.66 -18.49 -4.86
CA GLU A 347 -49.06 -19.80 -4.65
C GLU A 347 -47.54 -19.81 -4.74
N THR A 348 -46.92 -18.97 -5.57
CA THR A 348 -45.46 -18.84 -5.65
C THR A 348 -44.85 -18.07 -4.48
N PHE A 349 -45.64 -17.23 -3.78
CA PHE A 349 -45.16 -16.49 -2.59
C PHE A 349 -45.38 -17.21 -1.25
N GLY A 350 -46.30 -18.22 -1.23
CA GLY A 350 -46.61 -19.00 -0.02
C GLY A 350 -45.61 -20.11 0.31
N ARG A 351 -44.74 -20.50 -0.62
CA ARG A 351 -43.85 -21.68 -0.48
C ARG A 351 -42.41 -21.38 0.04
N LYS A 352 -42.14 -20.15 0.44
CA LYS A 352 -40.81 -19.76 1.02
C LYS A 352 -40.84 -19.35 2.47
N LYS A 353 -41.74 -19.87 3.29
CA LYS A 353 -41.70 -19.76 4.76
C LYS A 353 -41.77 -21.17 5.35
N GLY A 354 -40.64 -21.82 5.44
CA GLY A 354 -40.51 -23.11 6.10
C GLY A 354 -39.13 -23.69 5.89
N CYS A 355 -38.11 -23.02 6.46
CA CYS A 355 -36.82 -23.64 6.69
C CYS A 355 -36.47 -23.38 8.15
N SER A 356 -36.84 -24.35 8.99
CA SER A 356 -36.47 -24.42 10.41
C SER A 356 -34.98 -24.66 10.54
N TYR A 357 -34.31 -23.81 11.28
CA TYR A 357 -32.98 -24.08 11.81
C TYR A 357 -33.07 -25.17 12.85
N GLN A 358 -32.43 -26.29 12.61
CA GLN A 358 -32.07 -27.25 13.67
C GLN A 358 -30.69 -26.86 14.19
N GLU A 359 -30.65 -26.44 15.44
CA GLU A 359 -29.44 -26.39 16.25
C GLU A 359 -28.98 -27.83 16.52
N THR A 360 -27.77 -28.15 16.07
CA THR A 360 -27.04 -29.32 16.57
C THR A 360 -25.97 -28.83 17.55
N SER A 361 -26.23 -29.03 18.81
CA SER A 361 -25.27 -29.06 19.91
C SER A 361 -24.40 -30.32 19.79
N SER A 362 -23.10 -30.17 19.66
CA SER A 362 -22.03 -30.98 20.28
C SER A 362 -20.68 -30.33 19.99
#